data_c7fb2b37d0df22a0554185dd526bbf8f
#
_entry.id   c7fb2b37d0df22a0554185dd526bbf8f
#
_cell.length_a   1.000
_cell.length_b   1.000
_cell.length_c   1.000
_cell.angle_alpha   90.00
_cell.angle_beta   90.00
_cell.angle_gamma   90.00
#
_symmetry.space_group_name_H-M   'P 1'
#
loop_
_entity.id
_entity.type
_entity.pdbx_description
1 polymer ?
#
loop_
_entity_poly.entity_id
_entity_poly.type
_entity_poly.pdbx_seq_one_letter_code
_entity_poly.pdbx_strand_id
1 'polypeptide(L)'
;MVKGYYVIDAHCHIYPEKIAERAVGGTDKFYSLSSINKGTVADLLEKGDKAGVDRFVVQSVATTPHQVKQINEFIARSVNSAPHRFTGLGTLHPESEDIVGDIEHLVSLGLKGVKLHPDIQAFKIDDYRCLKIYEECEKRGLIILLHTGDNRYDFSNPNRLLPVVKIYTNLKVIGAHFGGWSVWDEAVRKLHDIDNFYVDCSSTFGFIEKAKAKELIKQYTADKILFGTDYPMWDIEKELNYLF
;
A
#
# COMPACT_ATOMS: atom_id res chain seq x y z
N MET A 1 0.00 14.72 16.74
CA MET A 1 1.47 14.95 16.58
C MET A 1 2.24 14.11 17.59
N VAL A 2 3.23 13.37 17.14
CA VAL A 2 4.10 12.55 17.98
C VAL A 2 5.46 13.25 18.10
N LYS A 3 5.92 13.51 19.34
CA LYS A 3 7.18 14.24 19.60
C LYS A 3 7.34 15.56 18.82
N GLY A 4 6.25 16.24 18.50
CA GLY A 4 6.25 17.50 17.73
C GLY A 4 6.22 17.33 16.21
N TYR A 5 6.23 16.11 15.70
CA TYR A 5 6.14 15.83 14.26
C TYR A 5 4.68 15.67 13.81
N TYR A 6 4.39 16.13 12.59
CA TYR A 6 3.17 15.79 11.87
C TYR A 6 3.35 14.41 11.26
N VAL A 7 2.54 13.43 11.69
CA VAL A 7 2.70 12.02 11.32
C VAL A 7 1.66 11.61 10.30
N ILE A 8 2.11 11.08 9.17
CA ILE A 8 1.25 10.48 8.15
C ILE A 8 1.52 8.98 8.10
N ASP A 9 0.48 8.16 8.30
CA ASP A 9 0.55 6.73 8.03
C ASP A 9 0.18 6.47 6.56
N ALA A 10 1.15 6.03 5.78
CA ALA A 10 1.04 5.88 4.33
C ALA A 10 0.42 4.53 3.90
N HIS A 11 0.07 3.63 4.82
CA HIS A 11 -0.40 2.30 4.48
C HIS A 11 -1.50 1.79 5.43
N CYS A 12 -2.76 2.09 5.11
CA CYS A 12 -3.90 1.69 5.93
C CYS A 12 -5.01 1.07 5.08
N HIS A 13 -5.35 -0.19 5.34
CA HIS A 13 -6.50 -0.85 4.71
C HIS A 13 -7.78 -0.60 5.52
N ILE A 14 -8.83 -0.13 4.84
CA ILE A 14 -10.14 0.08 5.44
C ILE A 14 -11.24 -0.63 4.65
N TYR A 15 -12.26 -1.07 5.34
CA TYR A 15 -13.37 -1.82 4.78
C TYR A 15 -14.71 -1.29 5.31
N PRO A 16 -15.81 -1.42 4.53
CA PRO A 16 -17.16 -1.20 5.06
C PRO A 16 -17.43 -2.12 6.25
N GLU A 17 -18.07 -1.60 7.31
CA GLU A 17 -18.31 -2.36 8.56
C GLU A 17 -18.94 -3.74 8.32
N LYS A 18 -19.89 -3.83 7.38
CA LYS A 18 -20.58 -5.08 7.06
C LYS A 18 -19.67 -6.21 6.59
N ILE A 19 -18.49 -5.90 6.06
CA ILE A 19 -17.57 -6.88 5.48
C ILE A 19 -16.18 -6.86 6.15
N ALA A 20 -15.92 -5.91 7.04
CA ALA A 20 -14.59 -5.69 7.61
C ALA A 20 -14.02 -6.94 8.27
N GLU A 21 -14.76 -7.61 9.14
CA GLU A 21 -14.34 -8.85 9.78
C GLU A 21 -13.97 -9.94 8.76
N ARG A 22 -14.78 -10.12 7.74
CA ARG A 22 -14.52 -11.11 6.67
C ARG A 22 -13.30 -10.73 5.84
N ALA A 23 -13.12 -9.44 5.53
CA ALA A 23 -12.00 -8.96 4.73
C ALA A 23 -10.68 -9.10 5.49
N VAL A 24 -10.66 -8.70 6.76
CA VAL A 24 -9.50 -8.87 7.66
C VAL A 24 -9.18 -10.36 7.82
N GLY A 25 -10.16 -11.19 8.15
CA GLY A 25 -9.98 -12.64 8.29
C GLY A 25 -9.52 -13.33 6.99
N GLY A 26 -9.87 -12.78 5.82
CA GLY A 26 -9.34 -13.25 4.53
C GLY A 26 -7.84 -13.01 4.39
N THR A 27 -7.36 -11.82 4.77
CA THR A 27 -5.94 -11.48 4.77
C THR A 27 -5.18 -12.27 5.85
N ASP A 28 -5.76 -12.40 7.04
CA ASP A 28 -5.19 -13.22 8.12
C ASP A 28 -4.98 -14.66 7.68
N LYS A 29 -5.98 -15.23 7.03
CA LYS A 29 -5.86 -16.59 6.48
C LYS A 29 -4.77 -16.70 5.41
N PHE A 30 -4.64 -15.70 4.53
CA PHE A 30 -3.63 -15.70 3.47
C PHE A 30 -2.20 -15.67 4.02
N TYR A 31 -1.97 -14.86 5.06
CA TYR A 31 -0.66 -14.66 5.67
C TYR A 31 -0.42 -15.50 6.95
N SER A 32 -1.40 -16.28 7.40
CA SER A 32 -1.36 -17.00 8.68
C SER A 32 -1.11 -16.05 9.87
N LEU A 33 -1.78 -14.90 9.85
CA LEU A 33 -1.72 -13.87 10.88
C LEU A 33 -2.97 -13.87 11.75
N SER A 34 -2.97 -13.01 12.74
CA SER A 34 -4.13 -12.71 13.58
C SER A 34 -4.16 -11.21 13.84
N SER A 35 -4.91 -10.49 13.02
CA SER A 35 -5.04 -9.04 13.12
C SER A 35 -5.78 -8.65 14.40
N ILE A 36 -5.34 -7.55 15.02
CA ILE A 36 -5.91 -7.07 16.29
C ILE A 36 -6.90 -5.93 16.11
N ASN A 37 -6.94 -5.33 14.93
CA ASN A 37 -7.79 -4.20 14.61
C ASN A 37 -8.96 -4.62 13.70
N LYS A 38 -10.03 -3.80 13.71
CA LYS A 38 -11.27 -4.15 13.00
C LYS A 38 -11.24 -3.87 11.50
N GLY A 39 -10.31 -3.04 11.03
CA GLY A 39 -10.25 -2.63 9.61
C GLY A 39 -11.37 -1.67 9.20
N THR A 40 -12.04 -0.99 10.13
CA THR A 40 -13.08 0.00 9.84
C THR A 40 -12.55 1.42 9.92
N VAL A 41 -13.24 2.38 9.31
CA VAL A 41 -12.90 3.81 9.40
C VAL A 41 -12.91 4.29 10.85
N ALA A 42 -13.93 3.91 11.63
CA ALA A 42 -14.06 4.33 13.01
C ALA A 42 -12.92 3.80 13.88
N ASP A 43 -12.55 2.51 13.74
CA ASP A 43 -11.46 1.90 14.48
C ASP A 43 -10.09 2.50 14.10
N LEU A 44 -9.86 2.79 12.80
CA LEU A 44 -8.64 3.45 12.35
C LEU A 44 -8.48 4.84 12.97
N LEU A 45 -9.54 5.66 12.99
CA LEU A 45 -9.50 6.99 13.58
C LEU A 45 -9.28 6.91 15.09
N GLU A 46 -9.99 6.03 15.81
CA GLU A 46 -9.81 5.85 17.25
C GLU A 46 -8.37 5.45 17.61
N LYS A 47 -7.82 4.44 16.93
CA LYS A 47 -6.46 3.96 17.17
C LYS A 47 -5.41 5.00 16.80
N GLY A 48 -5.61 5.66 15.65
CA GLY A 48 -4.71 6.70 15.19
C GLY A 48 -4.70 7.94 16.07
N ASP A 49 -5.86 8.38 16.58
CA ASP A 49 -5.94 9.49 17.54
C ASP A 49 -5.19 9.16 18.82
N LYS A 50 -5.37 7.94 19.34
CA LYS A 50 -4.64 7.45 20.51
C LYS A 50 -3.12 7.44 20.28
N ALA A 51 -2.67 7.01 19.10
CA ALA A 51 -1.25 6.96 18.72
C ALA A 51 -0.68 8.33 18.31
N GLY A 52 -1.52 9.36 18.12
CA GLY A 52 -1.12 10.70 17.70
C GLY A 52 -0.81 10.82 16.21
N VAL A 53 -1.37 9.96 15.36
CA VAL A 53 -1.25 10.04 13.89
C VAL A 53 -2.19 11.13 13.38
N ASP A 54 -1.65 12.02 12.56
CA ASP A 54 -2.39 13.19 12.08
C ASP A 54 -3.18 12.88 10.79
N ARG A 55 -2.65 12.02 9.91
CA ARG A 55 -3.27 11.69 8.63
C ARG A 55 -2.98 10.26 8.19
N PHE A 56 -3.86 9.69 7.36
CA PHE A 56 -3.75 8.33 6.83
C PHE A 56 -3.91 8.31 5.32
N VAL A 57 -3.13 7.48 4.64
CA VAL A 57 -3.40 7.05 3.27
C VAL A 57 -4.21 5.76 3.34
N VAL A 58 -5.47 5.83 2.89
CA VAL A 58 -6.43 4.74 3.03
C VAL A 58 -6.73 4.06 1.71
N GLN A 59 -6.87 2.74 1.74
CA GLN A 59 -7.03 1.88 0.56
C GLN A 59 -7.75 0.57 0.87
N SER A 60 -8.14 -0.11 -0.18
CA SER A 60 -8.57 -1.52 -0.21
C SER A 60 -8.10 -2.16 -1.51
N VAL A 61 -8.23 -3.48 -1.62
CA VAL A 61 -7.83 -4.24 -2.82
C VAL A 61 -9.03 -4.95 -3.41
N ALA A 62 -9.25 -4.81 -4.72
CA ALA A 62 -10.23 -5.58 -5.47
C ALA A 62 -9.65 -6.94 -5.83
N THR A 63 -10.19 -8.01 -5.28
CA THR A 63 -9.75 -9.39 -5.59
C THR A 63 -10.37 -9.93 -6.88
N THR A 64 -11.31 -9.20 -7.46
CA THR A 64 -11.96 -9.48 -8.75
C THR A 64 -12.30 -8.17 -9.45
N PRO A 65 -12.36 -8.14 -10.81
CA PRO A 65 -12.62 -6.90 -11.56
C PRO A 65 -13.91 -6.17 -11.17
N HIS A 66 -14.99 -6.89 -10.95
CA HIS A 66 -16.31 -6.29 -10.64
C HIS A 66 -16.37 -5.57 -9.27
N GLN A 67 -15.35 -5.73 -8.40
CA GLN A 67 -15.29 -5.03 -7.13
C GLN A 67 -14.66 -3.63 -7.26
N VAL A 68 -13.94 -3.34 -8.35
CA VAL A 68 -13.13 -2.12 -8.53
C VAL A 68 -13.95 -0.86 -8.26
N LYS A 69 -15.03 -0.69 -8.98
CA LYS A 69 -15.88 0.50 -8.89
C LYS A 69 -16.45 0.71 -7.48
N GLN A 70 -17.00 -0.33 -6.89
CA GLN A 70 -17.64 -0.26 -5.57
C GLN A 70 -16.62 0.06 -4.46
N ILE A 71 -15.40 -0.51 -4.54
CA ILE A 71 -14.32 -0.23 -3.60
C ILE A 71 -13.86 1.22 -3.74
N ASN A 72 -13.63 1.70 -4.96
CA ASN A 72 -13.19 3.07 -5.21
C ASN A 72 -14.21 4.09 -4.68
N GLU A 73 -15.50 3.86 -4.90
CA GLU A 73 -16.58 4.68 -4.33
C GLU A 73 -16.61 4.65 -2.80
N PHE A 74 -16.35 3.49 -2.17
CA PHE A 74 -16.26 3.40 -0.72
C PHE A 74 -15.09 4.21 -0.18
N ILE A 75 -13.91 4.08 -0.76
CA ILE A 75 -12.73 4.85 -0.35
C ILE A 75 -12.99 6.36 -0.52
N ALA A 76 -13.56 6.79 -1.63
CA ALA A 76 -13.89 8.19 -1.86
C ALA A 76 -14.90 8.73 -0.83
N ARG A 77 -15.95 7.97 -0.49
CA ARG A 77 -16.88 8.35 0.58
C ARG A 77 -16.18 8.45 1.93
N SER A 78 -15.26 7.53 2.24
CA SER A 78 -14.50 7.56 3.48
C SER A 78 -13.60 8.80 3.56
N VAL A 79 -12.93 9.15 2.47
CA VAL A 79 -12.13 10.39 2.38
C VAL A 79 -13.01 11.63 2.60
N ASN A 80 -14.16 11.70 1.95
CA ASN A 80 -15.08 12.83 2.07
C ASN A 80 -15.68 12.96 3.48
N SER A 81 -15.79 11.88 4.25
CA SER A 81 -16.25 11.92 5.65
C SER A 81 -15.22 12.52 6.62
N ALA A 82 -13.93 12.48 6.27
CA ALA A 82 -12.84 13.03 7.08
C ALA A 82 -11.70 13.57 6.19
N PRO A 83 -11.94 14.64 5.41
CA PRO A 83 -11.02 15.08 4.35
C PRO A 83 -9.67 15.59 4.87
N HIS A 84 -9.61 16.04 6.13
CA HIS A 84 -8.36 16.46 6.77
C HIS A 84 -7.55 15.29 7.34
N ARG A 85 -8.17 14.12 7.48
CA ARG A 85 -7.56 12.92 8.05
C ARG A 85 -7.15 11.91 6.97
N PHE A 86 -7.81 11.89 5.82
CA PHE A 86 -7.60 10.88 4.81
C PHE A 86 -7.10 11.41 3.48
N THR A 87 -6.25 10.60 2.85
CA THR A 87 -5.92 10.62 1.41
C THR A 87 -6.29 9.24 0.88
N GLY A 88 -7.06 9.15 -0.20
CA GLY A 88 -7.53 7.87 -0.72
C GLY A 88 -6.70 7.38 -1.91
N LEU A 89 -6.33 6.10 -1.88
CA LEU A 89 -5.91 5.35 -3.06
C LEU A 89 -7.05 4.42 -3.46
N GLY A 90 -7.37 4.39 -4.73
CA GLY A 90 -8.30 3.42 -5.29
C GLY A 90 -7.62 2.07 -5.53
N THR A 91 -8.33 1.19 -6.19
CA THR A 91 -7.81 -0.11 -6.64
C THR A 91 -8.20 -0.35 -8.10
N LEU A 92 -7.44 -1.19 -8.78
CA LEU A 92 -7.71 -1.67 -10.13
C LEU A 92 -7.51 -3.19 -10.18
N HIS A 93 -7.93 -3.80 -11.27
CA HIS A 93 -7.67 -5.21 -11.53
C HIS A 93 -7.21 -5.40 -12.97
N PRO A 94 -6.11 -6.16 -13.23
CA PRO A 94 -5.59 -6.32 -14.59
C PRO A 94 -6.56 -7.04 -15.55
N GLU A 95 -7.55 -7.74 -15.03
CA GLU A 95 -8.59 -8.42 -15.81
C GLU A 95 -9.85 -7.56 -16.01
N SER A 96 -9.83 -6.26 -15.65
CA SER A 96 -10.92 -5.35 -15.97
C SER A 96 -11.05 -5.21 -17.49
N GLU A 97 -12.29 -5.26 -17.99
CA GLU A 97 -12.60 -5.11 -19.42
C GLU A 97 -12.29 -3.69 -19.92
N ASP A 98 -12.45 -2.69 -19.05
CA ASP A 98 -12.22 -1.27 -19.35
C ASP A 98 -11.33 -0.62 -18.26
N ILE A 99 -10.04 -0.89 -18.30
CA ILE A 99 -9.05 -0.29 -17.38
C ILE A 99 -9.03 1.24 -17.46
N VAL A 100 -9.20 1.81 -18.66
CA VAL A 100 -9.18 3.27 -18.85
C VAL A 100 -10.39 3.90 -18.18
N GLY A 101 -11.59 3.35 -18.40
CA GLY A 101 -12.81 3.81 -17.74
C GLY A 101 -12.76 3.65 -16.21
N ASP A 102 -12.19 2.58 -15.71
CA ASP A 102 -11.98 2.38 -14.26
C ASP A 102 -11.05 3.47 -13.67
N ILE A 103 -9.99 3.84 -14.40
CA ILE A 103 -9.07 4.91 -13.98
C ILE A 103 -9.74 6.28 -14.06
N GLU A 104 -10.48 6.56 -15.12
CA GLU A 104 -11.25 7.81 -15.25
C GLU A 104 -12.27 7.97 -14.12
N HIS A 105 -12.97 6.89 -13.79
CA HIS A 105 -13.88 6.86 -12.64
C HIS A 105 -13.12 7.13 -11.32
N LEU A 106 -11.99 6.47 -11.09
CA LEU A 106 -11.15 6.69 -9.91
C LEU A 106 -10.70 8.16 -9.79
N VAL A 107 -10.26 8.76 -10.88
CA VAL A 107 -9.85 10.19 -10.93
C VAL A 107 -11.04 11.11 -10.65
N SER A 108 -12.22 10.81 -11.22
CA SER A 108 -13.44 11.58 -10.98
C SER A 108 -13.88 11.58 -9.51
N LEU A 109 -13.56 10.52 -8.78
CA LEU A 109 -13.77 10.40 -7.34
C LEU A 109 -12.74 11.18 -6.48
N GLY A 110 -11.73 11.78 -7.11
CA GLY A 110 -10.68 12.55 -6.43
C GLY A 110 -9.60 11.71 -5.76
N LEU A 111 -9.53 10.41 -6.03
CA LEU A 111 -8.50 9.51 -5.50
C LEU A 111 -7.13 9.83 -6.11
N LYS A 112 -6.05 9.62 -5.36
CA LYS A 112 -4.71 10.14 -5.67
C LYS A 112 -3.75 9.10 -6.24
N GLY A 113 -4.19 7.87 -6.34
CA GLY A 113 -3.37 6.77 -6.83
C GLY A 113 -4.10 5.44 -6.72
N VAL A 114 -3.34 4.37 -6.87
CA VAL A 114 -3.84 2.99 -6.95
C VAL A 114 -3.08 2.10 -5.97
N LYS A 115 -3.81 1.30 -5.19
CA LYS A 115 -3.26 0.15 -4.45
C LYS A 115 -3.47 -1.13 -5.24
N LEU A 116 -2.39 -1.88 -5.44
CA LEU A 116 -2.40 -3.23 -6.02
C LEU A 116 -1.72 -4.23 -5.08
N HIS A 117 -2.19 -5.46 -5.14
CA HIS A 117 -1.65 -6.57 -4.37
C HIS A 117 -1.49 -7.83 -5.24
N PRO A 118 -0.36 -7.95 -5.97
CA PRO A 118 -0.18 -8.99 -6.98
C PRO A 118 -0.46 -10.41 -6.48
N ASP A 119 -0.02 -10.75 -5.26
CA ASP A 119 -0.16 -12.11 -4.74
C ASP A 119 -1.61 -12.46 -4.37
N ILE A 120 -2.38 -11.52 -3.80
CA ILE A 120 -3.81 -11.73 -3.49
C ILE A 120 -4.67 -11.64 -4.76
N GLN A 121 -4.32 -10.76 -5.70
CA GLN A 121 -5.02 -10.58 -6.98
C GLN A 121 -4.57 -11.59 -8.05
N ALA A 122 -3.57 -12.42 -7.75
CA ALA A 122 -3.04 -13.48 -8.60
C ALA A 122 -2.54 -13.03 -9.99
N PHE A 123 -1.79 -11.92 -10.05
CA PHE A 123 -1.14 -11.45 -11.28
C PHE A 123 0.34 -11.12 -11.04
N LYS A 124 1.16 -11.23 -12.07
CA LYS A 124 2.55 -10.81 -12.04
C LYS A 124 2.67 -9.32 -12.27
N ILE A 125 3.56 -8.63 -11.53
CA ILE A 125 3.77 -7.17 -11.68
C ILE A 125 4.06 -6.79 -13.14
N ASP A 126 4.84 -7.59 -13.85
CA ASP A 126 5.23 -7.39 -15.25
C ASP A 126 4.27 -8.04 -16.26
N ASP A 127 3.07 -8.46 -15.84
CA ASP A 127 2.05 -8.96 -16.75
C ASP A 127 1.64 -7.87 -17.76
N TYR A 128 1.53 -8.24 -19.03
CA TYR A 128 1.20 -7.28 -20.10
C TYR A 128 -0.13 -6.54 -19.85
N ARG A 129 -1.09 -7.15 -19.14
CA ARG A 129 -2.35 -6.53 -18.75
C ARG A 129 -2.16 -5.37 -17.79
N CYS A 130 -1.10 -5.41 -16.97
CA CYS A 130 -0.77 -4.34 -16.03
C CYS A 130 -0.11 -3.13 -16.72
N LEU A 131 0.50 -3.30 -17.89
CA LEU A 131 1.19 -2.22 -18.59
C LEU A 131 0.27 -1.05 -18.88
N LYS A 132 -1.00 -1.33 -19.20
CA LYS A 132 -2.01 -0.27 -19.39
C LYS A 132 -2.33 0.50 -18.11
N ILE A 133 -2.33 -0.18 -16.97
CA ILE A 133 -2.51 0.47 -15.66
C ILE A 133 -1.34 1.42 -15.39
N TYR A 134 -0.10 0.98 -15.59
CA TYR A 134 1.09 1.80 -15.35
C TYR A 134 1.15 3.01 -16.28
N GLU A 135 0.92 2.79 -17.58
CA GLU A 135 0.87 3.87 -18.59
C GLU A 135 -0.15 4.95 -18.23
N GLU A 136 -1.37 4.55 -17.91
CA GLU A 136 -2.45 5.48 -17.61
C GLU A 136 -2.28 6.18 -16.25
N CYS A 137 -1.72 5.50 -15.26
CA CYS A 137 -1.35 6.12 -13.99
C CYS A 137 -0.23 7.16 -14.19
N GLU A 138 0.82 6.83 -14.95
CA GLU A 138 1.90 7.75 -15.26
C GLU A 138 1.40 9.01 -15.97
N LYS A 139 0.59 8.85 -17.03
CA LYS A 139 -0.01 9.97 -17.78
C LYS A 139 -0.83 10.94 -16.92
N ARG A 140 -1.50 10.41 -15.90
CA ARG A 140 -2.37 11.19 -15.01
C ARG A 140 -1.69 11.65 -13.72
N GLY A 141 -0.42 11.32 -13.52
CA GLY A 141 0.33 11.63 -12.30
C GLY A 141 -0.21 10.91 -11.06
N LEU A 142 -0.88 9.77 -11.23
CA LEU A 142 -1.32 8.91 -10.14
C LEU A 142 -0.14 8.12 -9.58
N ILE A 143 -0.06 7.99 -8.26
CA ILE A 143 0.92 7.10 -7.64
C ILE A 143 0.43 5.65 -7.62
N ILE A 144 1.35 4.70 -7.53
CA ILE A 144 1.01 3.30 -7.28
C ILE A 144 1.65 2.85 -5.97
N LEU A 145 0.83 2.40 -5.02
CA LEU A 145 1.27 1.65 -3.86
C LEU A 145 1.08 0.16 -4.17
N LEU A 146 2.18 -0.55 -4.25
CA LEU A 146 2.24 -1.93 -4.68
C LEU A 146 2.71 -2.83 -3.54
N HIS A 147 1.97 -3.89 -3.22
CA HIS A 147 2.53 -4.95 -2.40
C HIS A 147 3.71 -5.59 -3.13
N THR A 148 4.83 -5.70 -2.47
CA THR A 148 6.09 -6.18 -3.05
C THR A 148 6.76 -7.22 -2.18
N GLY A 149 7.27 -8.27 -2.81
CA GLY A 149 7.90 -9.41 -2.16
C GLY A 149 6.90 -10.37 -1.54
N ASP A 150 7.18 -11.59 -1.60
CA ASP A 150 6.64 -12.73 -0.85
C ASP A 150 7.40 -13.96 -1.34
N ASN A 151 8.21 -14.56 -0.48
CA ASN A 151 9.04 -15.71 -0.86
C ASN A 151 8.23 -16.97 -1.21
N ARG A 152 6.91 -16.95 -0.94
CA ARG A 152 6.00 -18.05 -1.30
C ARG A 152 5.54 -18.01 -2.75
N TYR A 153 5.60 -16.78 -3.37
CA TYR A 153 5.08 -16.50 -4.71
C TYR A 153 6.09 -15.73 -5.55
N ASP A 154 5.87 -15.75 -6.86
CA ASP A 154 6.69 -15.00 -7.82
C ASP A 154 5.91 -13.81 -8.44
N PHE A 155 4.73 -13.48 -7.91
CA PHE A 155 3.89 -12.43 -8.50
C PHE A 155 4.41 -11.04 -8.21
N SER A 156 4.80 -10.77 -6.97
CA SER A 156 5.25 -9.47 -6.47
C SER A 156 6.77 -9.35 -6.29
N ASN A 157 7.54 -10.26 -6.88
CA ASN A 157 9.00 -10.29 -6.73
C ASN A 157 9.66 -9.00 -7.26
N PRO A 158 10.68 -8.43 -6.57
CA PRO A 158 11.42 -7.24 -7.00
C PRO A 158 12.02 -7.33 -8.42
N ASN A 159 12.35 -8.53 -8.89
CA ASN A 159 12.81 -8.73 -10.28
C ASN A 159 11.76 -8.32 -11.31
N ARG A 160 10.47 -8.50 -10.99
CA ARG A 160 9.36 -8.13 -11.86
C ARG A 160 9.05 -6.65 -11.81
N LEU A 161 9.32 -6.01 -10.66
CA LEU A 161 9.09 -4.58 -10.49
C LEU A 161 10.17 -3.75 -11.17
N LEU A 162 11.42 -4.19 -11.13
CA LEU A 162 12.57 -3.46 -11.68
C LEU A 162 12.37 -3.00 -13.14
N PRO A 163 11.96 -3.85 -14.10
CA PRO A 163 11.69 -3.39 -15.47
C PRO A 163 10.55 -2.37 -15.54
N VAL A 164 9.52 -2.49 -14.72
CA VAL A 164 8.37 -1.57 -14.71
C VAL A 164 8.82 -0.15 -14.31
N VAL A 165 9.54 0.00 -13.20
CA VAL A 165 10.01 1.32 -12.74
C VAL A 165 11.06 1.94 -13.67
N LYS A 166 11.77 1.12 -14.45
CA LYS A 166 12.72 1.59 -15.48
C LYS A 166 12.04 2.02 -16.77
N ILE A 167 10.89 1.45 -17.12
CA ILE A 167 10.12 1.81 -18.32
C ILE A 167 9.28 3.07 -18.03
N TYR A 168 8.57 3.10 -16.92
CA TYR A 168 7.67 4.20 -16.52
C TYR A 168 8.38 5.15 -15.56
N THR A 169 9.32 5.93 -16.07
CA THR A 169 10.25 6.75 -15.26
C THR A 169 9.60 7.94 -14.55
N ASN A 170 8.43 8.37 -14.99
CA ASN A 170 7.64 9.43 -14.34
C ASN A 170 6.58 8.88 -13.38
N LEU A 171 6.33 7.56 -13.39
CA LEU A 171 5.41 6.90 -12.50
C LEU A 171 6.04 6.77 -11.12
N LYS A 172 5.46 7.42 -10.10
CA LYS A 172 5.89 7.23 -8.71
C LYS A 172 5.33 5.93 -8.16
N VAL A 173 6.20 5.01 -7.79
CA VAL A 173 5.84 3.72 -7.22
C VAL A 173 6.33 3.63 -5.79
N ILE A 174 5.44 3.25 -4.88
CA ILE A 174 5.74 2.91 -3.50
C ILE A 174 5.69 1.39 -3.38
N GLY A 175 6.84 0.77 -3.13
CA GLY A 175 6.93 -0.65 -2.80
C GLY A 175 6.68 -0.84 -1.31
N ALA A 176 5.60 -1.53 -0.97
CA ALA A 176 5.29 -1.81 0.42
C ALA A 176 6.38 -2.66 1.09
N HIS A 177 6.51 -2.54 2.42
CA HIS A 177 7.34 -3.42 3.24
C HIS A 177 8.82 -3.38 2.86
N PHE A 178 9.40 -2.17 2.78
CA PHE A 178 10.75 -1.91 2.26
C PHE A 178 10.99 -2.50 0.87
N GLY A 179 9.95 -2.50 0.02
CA GLY A 179 10.02 -2.93 -1.37
C GLY A 179 10.12 -4.44 -1.57
N GLY A 180 10.00 -5.25 -0.51
CA GLY A 180 10.15 -6.70 -0.65
C GLY A 180 9.94 -7.51 0.61
N TRP A 181 8.68 -7.62 1.09
CA TRP A 181 8.36 -8.44 2.25
C TRP A 181 8.98 -9.84 2.13
N SER A 182 9.69 -10.29 3.16
CA SER A 182 10.44 -11.55 3.23
C SER A 182 11.63 -11.72 2.26
N VAL A 183 11.83 -10.78 1.30
CA VAL A 183 12.95 -10.79 0.33
C VAL A 183 13.69 -9.42 0.31
N TRP A 184 13.80 -8.77 1.46
CA TRP A 184 14.34 -7.41 1.65
C TRP A 184 15.72 -7.17 1.04
N ASP A 185 16.64 -8.16 1.16
CA ASP A 185 18.00 -8.05 0.60
C ASP A 185 17.99 -7.97 -0.93
N GLU A 186 17.11 -8.72 -1.55
CA GLU A 186 16.95 -8.68 -2.99
C GLU A 186 16.32 -7.37 -3.44
N ALA A 187 15.29 -6.91 -2.73
CA ALA A 187 14.58 -5.68 -3.01
C ALA A 187 15.53 -4.47 -2.95
N VAL A 188 16.20 -4.27 -1.84
CA VAL A 188 17.10 -3.13 -1.66
C VAL A 188 18.25 -3.14 -2.66
N ARG A 189 18.86 -4.30 -2.92
CA ARG A 189 19.95 -4.43 -3.91
C ARG A 189 19.53 -4.00 -5.32
N LYS A 190 18.25 -4.15 -5.68
CA LYS A 190 17.74 -3.88 -7.03
C LYS A 190 17.09 -2.53 -7.19
N LEU A 191 16.51 -1.99 -6.12
CA LEU A 191 15.55 -0.88 -6.22
C LEU A 191 15.99 0.38 -5.45
N HIS A 192 17.03 0.32 -4.60
CA HIS A 192 17.40 1.44 -3.73
C HIS A 192 17.82 2.71 -4.46
N ASP A 193 18.39 2.60 -5.66
CA ASP A 193 18.91 3.69 -6.49
C ASP A 193 17.95 4.15 -7.60
N ILE A 194 16.71 3.68 -7.58
CA ILE A 194 15.70 4.05 -8.59
C ILE A 194 15.00 5.35 -8.18
N ASP A 195 15.10 6.39 -9.01
CA ASP A 195 14.62 7.74 -8.68
C ASP A 195 13.12 7.84 -8.39
N ASN A 196 12.30 7.14 -9.16
CA ASN A 196 10.84 7.16 -9.05
C ASN A 196 10.27 6.08 -8.11
N PHE A 197 11.15 5.36 -7.41
CA PHE A 197 10.77 4.31 -6.46
C PHE A 197 10.95 4.77 -5.01
N TYR A 198 9.94 4.51 -4.21
CA TYR A 198 9.85 4.78 -2.78
C TYR A 198 9.45 3.49 -2.07
N VAL A 199 9.61 3.44 -0.75
CA VAL A 199 9.16 2.31 0.06
C VAL A 199 8.37 2.79 1.27
N ASP A 200 7.49 1.94 1.81
CA ASP A 200 6.99 2.11 3.17
C ASP A 200 7.61 1.06 4.11
N CYS A 201 7.62 1.36 5.40
CA CYS A 201 8.24 0.49 6.40
C CYS A 201 7.26 -0.49 7.06
N SER A 202 6.02 -0.55 6.59
CA SER A 202 4.97 -1.38 7.18
C SER A 202 5.31 -2.87 7.17
N SER A 203 4.70 -3.64 8.04
CA SER A 203 4.85 -5.12 8.12
C SER A 203 6.30 -5.62 8.07
N THR A 204 7.25 -4.88 8.65
CA THR A 204 8.68 -5.22 8.56
C THR A 204 9.32 -5.39 9.92
N PHE A 205 9.12 -4.46 10.84
CA PHE A 205 9.86 -4.42 12.11
C PHE A 205 9.59 -5.62 13.03
N GLY A 206 8.44 -6.27 12.89
CA GLY A 206 8.13 -7.51 13.61
C GLY A 206 8.79 -8.78 13.04
N PHE A 207 9.42 -8.70 11.86
CA PHE A 207 9.98 -9.84 11.13
C PHE A 207 11.50 -9.81 10.99
N ILE A 208 12.12 -8.67 11.19
CA ILE A 208 13.57 -8.50 11.04
C ILE A 208 14.22 -7.92 12.31
N GLU A 209 15.48 -8.24 12.50
CA GLU A 209 16.29 -7.68 13.57
C GLU A 209 16.49 -6.15 13.39
N LYS A 210 16.57 -5.42 14.52
CA LYS A 210 16.79 -3.97 14.52
C LYS A 210 18.02 -3.53 13.71
N ALA A 211 19.07 -4.34 13.71
CA ALA A 211 20.28 -4.07 12.92
C ALA A 211 19.96 -4.10 11.41
N LYS A 212 19.16 -5.08 10.97
CA LYS A 212 18.72 -5.19 9.57
C LYS A 212 17.81 -4.05 9.16
N ALA A 213 16.86 -3.65 10.01
CA ALA A 213 16.01 -2.49 9.75
C ALA A 213 16.84 -1.21 9.54
N LYS A 214 17.86 -0.97 10.40
CA LYS A 214 18.77 0.18 10.25
C LYS A 214 19.58 0.12 8.96
N GLU A 215 20.00 -1.07 8.54
CA GLU A 215 20.70 -1.27 7.26
C GLU A 215 19.81 -0.87 6.08
N LEU A 216 18.55 -1.35 6.03
CA LEU A 216 17.59 -1.00 5.00
C LEU A 216 17.33 0.50 4.94
N ILE A 217 17.10 1.14 6.11
CA ILE A 217 16.91 2.60 6.20
C ILE A 217 18.12 3.36 5.65
N LYS A 218 19.34 2.90 5.93
CA LYS A 218 20.55 3.53 5.43
C LYS A 218 20.72 3.38 3.92
N GLN A 219 20.32 2.24 3.35
CA GLN A 219 20.44 1.96 1.91
C GLN A 219 19.41 2.69 1.07
N TYR A 220 18.14 2.73 1.51
CA TYR A 220 17.08 3.47 0.80
C TYR A 220 17.16 4.99 0.99
N THR A 221 17.81 5.47 2.06
CA THR A 221 17.79 6.86 2.52
C THR A 221 16.43 7.35 3.05
N ALA A 222 16.44 8.29 3.99
CA ALA A 222 15.22 8.69 4.71
C ALA A 222 14.15 9.36 3.81
N ASP A 223 14.59 10.04 2.76
CA ASP A 223 13.72 10.73 1.80
C ASP A 223 12.94 9.78 0.86
N LYS A 224 13.32 8.52 0.82
CA LYS A 224 12.66 7.46 0.05
C LYS A 224 11.73 6.58 0.89
N ILE A 225 11.72 6.76 2.22
CA ILE A 225 10.99 5.88 3.13
C ILE A 225 9.79 6.61 3.73
N LEU A 226 8.63 5.99 3.60
CA LEU A 226 7.37 6.44 4.18
C LEU A 226 7.08 5.61 5.44
N PHE A 227 6.53 6.27 6.48
CA PHE A 227 5.95 5.54 7.58
C PHE A 227 4.63 4.89 7.13
N GLY A 228 4.44 3.63 7.43
CA GLY A 228 3.22 2.88 7.19
C GLY A 228 3.05 1.79 8.24
N THR A 229 1.81 1.49 8.63
CA THR A 229 1.51 0.46 9.64
C THR A 229 0.96 -0.83 9.05
N ASP A 230 0.46 -0.80 7.82
CA ASP A 230 -0.35 -1.89 7.25
C ASP A 230 -1.60 -2.21 8.10
N TYR A 231 -2.16 -1.14 8.74
CA TYR A 231 -3.43 -1.29 9.44
C TYR A 231 -4.44 -2.03 8.54
N PRO A 232 -5.20 -3.01 8.99
CA PRO A 232 -5.45 -3.40 10.37
C PRO A 232 -4.53 -4.48 10.94
N MET A 233 -3.47 -4.89 10.24
CA MET A 233 -2.60 -6.00 10.67
C MET A 233 -1.89 -5.72 11.99
N TRP A 234 -1.34 -4.51 12.15
CA TRP A 234 -0.48 -4.16 13.29
C TRP A 234 -1.04 -3.02 14.12
N ASP A 235 -0.56 -2.93 15.36
CA ASP A 235 -0.87 -1.83 16.29
C ASP A 235 -0.09 -0.57 15.90
N ILE A 236 -0.83 0.53 15.68
CA ILE A 236 -0.26 1.80 15.20
C ILE A 236 0.77 2.36 16.18
N GLU A 237 0.48 2.33 17.48
CA GLU A 237 1.37 2.84 18.51
C GLU A 237 2.67 2.01 18.58
N LYS A 238 2.56 0.69 18.45
CA LYS A 238 3.71 -0.20 18.43
C LYS A 238 4.59 0.04 17.21
N GLU A 239 4.01 0.18 16.01
CA GLU A 239 4.76 0.47 14.78
C GLU A 239 5.47 1.83 14.86
N LEU A 240 4.82 2.87 15.41
CA LEU A 240 5.47 4.15 15.67
C LEU A 240 6.66 4.04 16.63
N ASN A 241 6.54 3.23 17.66
CA ASN A 241 7.62 3.06 18.66
C ASN A 241 8.88 2.38 18.09
N TYR A 242 8.80 1.69 16.96
CA TYR A 242 10.00 1.18 16.29
C TYR A 242 10.84 2.29 15.64
N LEU A 243 10.23 3.42 15.28
CA LEU A 243 10.91 4.55 14.63
C LEU A 243 11.51 5.55 15.63
N PHE A 244 11.03 5.59 16.84
CA PHE A 244 11.44 6.54 17.89
C PHE A 244 12.20 5.87 19.04
#